data_6e6eb9f2aa859221b8ff933e169735fe
#
_entry.id   6e6eb9f2aa859221b8ff933e169735fe
#
_cell.length_a   1.000
_cell.length_b   1.000
_cell.length_c   1.000
_cell.angle_alpha   90.00
_cell.angle_beta   90.00
_cell.angle_gamma   90.00
#
_symmetry.space_group_name_H-M   'P 1'
#
loop_
_entity.id
_entity.type
_entity.pdbx_description
1 polymer ?
#
loop_
_entity_poly.entity_id
_entity_poly.type
_entity_poly.pdbx_seq_one_letter_code
_entity_poly.pdbx_strand_id
1 'polypeptide(L)'
;ACVDLALEFAKGSDTTISASHVYAAKMHDVRFRQMESGLPEEYQDEEELEKQRNIHDQLITKGMEVISDSYLDVPKEKCKELDIPFVGKSLEGRNWTELVRDIKESPYDLVIMGALGLGAIKDSLIGSVAERVIRRSNKDMLIVKHCPEIHDDRPSSGKIVVAVDGSGHSFGGLMTGIEMAKKLNRPLEVISTFDPYFHYAMFNSLTGVLSREASKV
;
A
#
# COMPACT_ATOMS: atom_id res chain seq x y z
N ALA A 1 -9.18 -10.11 -1.35
CA ALA A 1 -8.76 -9.37 -2.55
C ALA A 1 -7.25 -9.26 -2.69
N CYS A 2 -6.53 -8.52 -1.77
CA CYS A 2 -5.05 -8.39 -1.90
C CYS A 2 -4.33 -9.75 -1.85
N VAL A 3 -4.67 -10.59 -0.89
CA VAL A 3 -4.09 -11.92 -0.74
C VAL A 3 -4.37 -12.78 -1.98
N ASP A 4 -5.59 -12.79 -2.47
CA ASP A 4 -5.98 -13.61 -3.63
C ASP A 4 -5.23 -13.16 -4.90
N LEU A 5 -5.04 -11.85 -5.05
CA LEU A 5 -4.26 -11.29 -6.15
C LEU A 5 -2.76 -11.62 -6.01
N ALA A 6 -2.21 -11.55 -4.81
CA ALA A 6 -0.81 -11.95 -4.56
C ALA A 6 -0.59 -13.43 -4.90
N LEU A 7 -1.53 -14.30 -4.53
CA LEU A 7 -1.50 -15.72 -4.87
C LEU A 7 -1.60 -15.95 -6.39
N GLU A 8 -2.43 -15.17 -7.09
CA GLU A 8 -2.53 -15.24 -8.56
C GLU A 8 -1.20 -14.87 -9.23
N PHE A 9 -0.52 -13.83 -8.73
CA PHE A 9 0.81 -13.46 -9.23
C PHE A 9 1.90 -14.48 -8.90
N ALA A 10 1.82 -15.15 -7.74
CA ALA A 10 2.80 -16.13 -7.32
C ALA A 10 2.68 -17.49 -8.05
N LYS A 11 1.49 -17.82 -8.57
CA LYS A 11 1.27 -19.10 -9.25
C LYS A 11 2.23 -19.31 -10.44
N GLY A 12 2.90 -20.45 -10.44
CA GLY A 12 3.79 -20.87 -11.53
C GLY A 12 5.11 -20.07 -11.59
N SER A 13 5.48 -19.38 -10.53
CA SER A 13 6.75 -18.67 -10.40
C SER A 13 7.45 -19.01 -9.08
N ASP A 14 8.77 -18.92 -9.05
CA ASP A 14 9.58 -19.05 -7.84
C ASP A 14 9.46 -17.75 -7.02
N THR A 15 8.34 -17.60 -6.33
CA THR A 15 7.98 -16.39 -5.61
C THR A 15 7.67 -16.71 -4.16
N THR A 16 8.22 -15.94 -3.23
CA THR A 16 7.87 -15.97 -1.81
C THR A 16 6.88 -14.85 -1.52
N ILE A 17 5.76 -15.17 -0.86
CA ILE A 17 4.83 -14.15 -0.36
C ILE A 17 5.23 -13.76 1.06
N SER A 18 5.45 -12.46 1.26
CA SER A 18 5.61 -11.87 2.59
C SER A 18 4.38 -11.05 2.94
N ALA A 19 3.78 -11.32 4.10
CA ALA A 19 2.66 -10.53 4.61
C ALA A 19 3.09 -9.81 5.88
N SER A 20 2.85 -8.48 5.93
CA SER A 20 3.17 -7.64 7.08
C SER A 20 1.90 -7.06 7.67
N HIS A 21 1.74 -7.17 8.99
CA HIS A 21 0.73 -6.46 9.76
C HIS A 21 1.40 -5.61 10.84
N VAL A 22 0.88 -4.40 11.07
CA VAL A 22 1.44 -3.46 12.05
C VAL A 22 0.45 -3.20 13.16
N TYR A 23 0.88 -3.33 14.40
CA TYR A 23 0.12 -2.99 15.58
C TYR A 23 0.85 -1.94 16.44
N ALA A 24 0.13 -1.20 17.27
CA ALA A 24 0.66 -0.01 17.95
C ALA A 24 0.61 -0.10 19.48
N ALA A 25 1.16 -1.18 20.06
CA ALA A 25 1.14 -1.42 21.50
C ALA A 25 1.89 -0.35 22.30
N LYS A 26 3.11 0.00 21.92
CA LYS A 26 3.92 1.04 22.60
C LYS A 26 3.25 2.41 22.62
N MET A 27 2.49 2.75 21.58
CA MET A 27 1.74 4.00 21.59
C MET A 27 0.60 3.99 22.62
N HIS A 28 -0.01 2.84 22.85
CA HIS A 28 -0.99 2.63 23.91
C HIS A 28 -0.35 2.74 25.29
N ASP A 29 0.77 2.10 25.52
CA ASP A 29 1.51 2.18 26.77
C ASP A 29 1.92 3.61 27.13
N VAL A 30 2.47 4.36 26.17
CA VAL A 30 2.81 5.78 26.37
C VAL A 30 1.59 6.61 26.76
N ARG A 31 0.44 6.39 26.11
CA ARG A 31 -0.80 7.09 26.43
C ARG A 31 -1.33 6.69 27.80
N PHE A 32 -1.29 5.42 28.15
CA PHE A 32 -1.69 4.94 29.44
C PHE A 32 -0.90 5.62 30.57
N ARG A 33 0.44 5.65 30.46
CA ARG A 33 1.32 6.35 31.42
C ARG A 33 1.04 7.85 31.51
N GLN A 34 0.71 8.50 30.42
CA GLN A 34 0.34 9.93 30.43
C GLN A 34 -0.99 10.19 31.16
N MET A 35 -1.86 9.19 31.28
CA MET A 35 -3.14 9.29 31.97
C MET A 35 -3.03 8.94 33.46
N GLU A 36 -1.94 8.33 33.92
CA GLU A 36 -1.75 7.90 35.31
C GLU A 36 -1.94 9.05 36.32
N SER A 37 -1.46 10.25 36.01
CA SER A 37 -1.62 11.44 36.84
C SER A 37 -3.09 11.91 37.02
N GLY A 38 -3.99 11.43 36.18
CA GLY A 38 -5.42 11.73 36.26
C GLY A 38 -6.24 10.68 37.03
N LEU A 39 -5.60 9.62 37.53
CA LEU A 39 -6.26 8.62 38.33
C LEU A 39 -6.61 9.18 39.73
N PRO A 40 -7.68 8.66 40.41
CA PRO A 40 -7.95 8.95 41.78
C PRO A 40 -6.74 8.62 42.68
N GLU A 41 -6.60 9.36 43.82
CA GLU A 41 -5.43 9.23 44.71
C GLU A 41 -5.18 7.79 45.19
N GLU A 42 -6.25 6.99 45.38
CA GLU A 42 -6.21 5.58 45.80
C GLU A 42 -5.51 4.66 44.76
N TYR A 43 -5.37 5.10 43.51
CA TYR A 43 -4.70 4.38 42.43
C TYR A 43 -3.34 5.01 42.00
N GLN A 44 -2.89 6.06 42.72
CA GLN A 44 -1.61 6.73 42.41
C GLN A 44 -0.42 6.19 43.19
N ASP A 45 -0.63 5.22 44.08
CA ASP A 45 0.44 4.51 44.73
C ASP A 45 1.27 3.69 43.73
N GLU A 46 2.60 3.72 43.88
CA GLU A 46 3.49 3.11 42.87
C GLU A 46 3.28 1.58 42.75
N GLU A 47 2.96 0.92 43.84
CA GLU A 47 2.67 -0.54 43.82
C GLU A 47 1.40 -0.82 43.03
N GLU A 48 0.37 0.03 43.18
CA GLU A 48 -0.88 -0.11 42.45
C GLU A 48 -0.72 0.28 40.98
N LEU A 49 0.04 1.32 40.67
CA LEU A 49 0.39 1.72 39.30
C LEU A 49 1.15 0.60 38.57
N GLU A 50 2.08 -0.06 39.24
CA GLU A 50 2.82 -1.18 38.63
C GLU A 50 1.91 -2.36 38.32
N LYS A 51 0.94 -2.67 39.18
CA LYS A 51 -0.09 -3.69 38.90
C LYS A 51 -0.92 -3.30 37.67
N GLN A 52 -1.36 -2.05 37.59
CA GLN A 52 -2.15 -1.56 36.46
C GLN A 52 -1.35 -1.59 35.15
N ARG A 53 -0.07 -1.21 35.18
CA ARG A 53 0.85 -1.32 34.02
C ARG A 53 1.00 -2.76 33.57
N ASN A 54 1.18 -3.68 34.49
CA ASN A 54 1.30 -5.11 34.18
C ASN A 54 0.01 -5.70 33.57
N ILE A 55 -1.16 -5.33 34.11
CA ILE A 55 -2.46 -5.72 33.56
C ILE A 55 -2.62 -5.14 32.14
N HIS A 56 -2.31 -3.85 31.98
CA HIS A 56 -2.35 -3.19 30.66
C HIS A 56 -1.46 -3.88 29.64
N ASP A 57 -0.20 -4.18 30.00
CA ASP A 57 0.74 -4.87 29.10
C ASP A 57 0.23 -6.26 28.71
N GLN A 58 -0.27 -7.03 29.65
CA GLN A 58 -0.81 -8.36 29.35
C GLN A 58 -2.07 -8.33 28.48
N LEU A 59 -2.97 -7.41 28.71
CA LEU A 59 -4.24 -7.37 27.99
C LEU A 59 -4.12 -6.64 26.64
N ILE A 60 -3.38 -5.55 26.59
CA ILE A 60 -3.31 -4.70 25.41
C ILE A 60 -2.14 -5.12 24.53
N THR A 61 -0.91 -5.16 25.05
CA THR A 61 0.27 -5.45 24.22
C THR A 61 0.22 -6.87 23.66
N LYS A 62 0.03 -7.88 24.53
CA LYS A 62 -0.08 -9.27 24.10
C LYS A 62 -1.37 -9.52 23.29
N GLY A 63 -2.48 -8.87 23.67
CA GLY A 63 -3.72 -8.96 22.92
C GLY A 63 -3.60 -8.42 21.51
N MET A 64 -2.94 -7.28 21.32
CA MET A 64 -2.67 -6.71 19.99
C MET A 64 -1.73 -7.60 19.16
N GLU A 65 -0.72 -8.21 19.76
CA GLU A 65 0.18 -9.15 19.11
C GLU A 65 -0.60 -10.37 18.59
N VAL A 66 -1.40 -11.00 19.44
CA VAL A 66 -2.25 -12.15 19.06
C VAL A 66 -3.21 -11.79 17.91
N ILE A 67 -3.84 -10.61 17.96
CA ILE A 67 -4.70 -10.13 16.89
C ILE A 67 -3.89 -9.91 15.61
N SER A 68 -2.69 -9.34 15.71
CA SER A 68 -1.78 -9.15 14.57
C SER A 68 -1.44 -10.48 13.91
N ASP A 69 -1.08 -11.48 14.70
CA ASP A 69 -0.74 -12.80 14.19
C ASP A 69 -1.94 -13.50 13.54
N SER A 70 -3.14 -13.34 14.10
CA SER A 70 -4.37 -13.90 13.52
C SER A 70 -4.68 -13.35 12.12
N TYR A 71 -4.33 -12.10 11.84
CA TYR A 71 -4.44 -11.55 10.49
C TYR A 71 -3.44 -12.16 9.50
N LEU A 72 -2.30 -12.64 9.99
CA LEU A 72 -1.28 -13.29 9.17
C LEU A 72 -1.57 -14.78 8.92
N ASP A 73 -2.41 -15.41 9.75
CA ASP A 73 -2.79 -16.82 9.56
C ASP A 73 -3.59 -17.03 8.28
N VAL A 74 -4.45 -16.10 7.89
CA VAL A 74 -5.26 -16.21 6.66
C VAL A 74 -4.38 -16.32 5.39
N PRO A 75 -3.44 -15.41 5.11
CA PRO A 75 -2.55 -15.56 3.96
C PRO A 75 -1.62 -16.77 4.09
N LYS A 76 -1.18 -17.12 5.29
CA LYS A 76 -0.33 -18.28 5.56
C LYS A 76 -1.00 -19.60 5.15
N GLU A 77 -2.25 -19.83 5.58
CA GLU A 77 -2.97 -21.06 5.21
C GLU A 77 -3.24 -21.12 3.70
N LYS A 78 -3.61 -20.01 3.07
CA LYS A 78 -3.79 -19.96 1.61
C LYS A 78 -2.50 -20.24 0.83
N CYS A 79 -1.37 -19.73 1.29
CA CYS A 79 -0.06 -20.03 0.70
C CYS A 79 0.30 -21.50 0.84
N LYS A 80 0.03 -22.09 2.02
CA LYS A 80 0.25 -23.51 2.29
C LYS A 80 -0.58 -24.42 1.39
N GLU A 81 -1.86 -24.08 1.16
CA GLU A 81 -2.73 -24.83 0.24
C GLU A 81 -2.22 -24.86 -1.20
N LEU A 82 -1.45 -23.86 -1.60
CA LEU A 82 -0.90 -23.71 -2.97
C LEU A 82 0.59 -24.00 -3.06
N ASP A 83 1.21 -24.50 -1.98
CA ASP A 83 2.64 -24.78 -1.88
C ASP A 83 3.53 -23.56 -2.24
N ILE A 84 3.09 -22.36 -1.80
CA ILE A 84 3.82 -21.11 -2.00
C ILE A 84 4.58 -20.76 -0.71
N PRO A 85 5.90 -20.50 -0.76
CA PRO A 85 6.67 -20.06 0.39
C PRO A 85 6.09 -18.78 1.01
N PHE A 86 5.93 -18.77 2.34
CA PHE A 86 5.31 -17.67 3.08
C PHE A 86 6.18 -17.17 4.23
N VAL A 87 6.23 -15.83 4.39
CA VAL A 87 6.86 -15.15 5.53
C VAL A 87 5.84 -14.19 6.15
N GLY A 88 5.46 -14.42 7.41
CA GLY A 88 4.62 -13.51 8.18
C GLY A 88 5.48 -12.54 9.00
N LYS A 89 5.15 -11.26 9.02
CA LYS A 89 5.82 -10.23 9.81
C LYS A 89 4.79 -9.46 10.65
N SER A 90 4.86 -9.62 11.96
CA SER A 90 4.13 -8.83 12.93
C SER A 90 5.03 -7.67 13.36
N LEU A 91 4.69 -6.43 12.98
CA LEU A 91 5.52 -5.24 13.19
C LEU A 91 4.86 -4.35 14.25
N GLU A 92 5.67 -3.85 15.19
CA GLU A 92 5.18 -3.01 16.26
C GLU A 92 5.59 -1.56 16.05
N GLY A 93 4.60 -0.65 16.03
CA GLY A 93 4.82 0.77 15.88
C GLY A 93 3.70 1.50 15.11
N ARG A 94 4.05 2.64 14.52
CA ARG A 94 3.09 3.42 13.72
C ARG A 94 2.93 2.80 12.34
N ASN A 95 1.72 2.42 11.98
CA ASN A 95 1.39 1.61 10.80
C ASN A 95 2.14 1.98 9.51
N TRP A 96 1.98 3.20 8.98
CA TRP A 96 2.65 3.58 7.73
C TRP A 96 4.18 3.70 7.87
N THR A 97 4.69 4.02 9.07
CA THR A 97 6.14 4.17 9.31
C THR A 97 6.84 2.83 9.25
N GLU A 98 6.27 1.85 9.94
CA GLU A 98 6.83 0.49 9.99
C GLU A 98 6.72 -0.21 8.63
N LEU A 99 5.59 -0.03 7.92
CA LEU A 99 5.47 -0.54 6.56
C LEU A 99 6.51 0.06 5.61
N VAL A 100 6.72 1.38 5.64
CA VAL A 100 7.74 2.03 4.80
C VAL A 100 9.15 1.55 5.15
N ARG A 101 9.44 1.33 6.43
CA ARG A 101 10.73 0.80 6.88
C ARG A 101 10.92 -0.61 6.34
N ASP A 102 9.97 -1.52 6.57
CA ASP A 102 10.02 -2.90 6.10
C ASP A 102 10.17 -2.98 4.58
N ILE A 103 9.42 -2.17 3.82
CA ILE A 103 9.49 -2.10 2.36
C ILE A 103 10.88 -1.69 1.87
N LYS A 104 11.52 -0.72 2.54
CA LYS A 104 12.85 -0.23 2.15
C LYS A 104 13.98 -1.19 2.50
N GLU A 105 13.87 -1.89 3.62
CA GLU A 105 14.90 -2.77 4.16
C GLU A 105 14.81 -4.19 3.60
N SER A 106 13.66 -4.55 3.00
CA SER A 106 13.43 -5.90 2.47
C SER A 106 13.61 -5.97 0.95
N PRO A 107 14.04 -7.12 0.41
CA PRO A 107 14.26 -7.32 -1.02
C PRO A 107 12.95 -7.64 -1.76
N TYR A 108 11.92 -6.81 -1.58
CA TYR A 108 10.66 -6.99 -2.28
C TYR A 108 10.74 -6.48 -3.72
N ASP A 109 10.17 -7.21 -4.66
CA ASP A 109 10.02 -6.81 -6.06
C ASP A 109 8.72 -6.03 -6.27
N LEU A 110 7.64 -6.46 -5.60
CA LEU A 110 6.31 -5.87 -5.71
C LEU A 110 5.66 -5.78 -4.34
N VAL A 111 5.03 -4.65 -4.05
CA VAL A 111 4.19 -4.46 -2.85
C VAL A 111 2.73 -4.39 -3.25
N ILE A 112 1.89 -5.26 -2.69
CA ILE A 112 0.45 -5.29 -2.92
C ILE A 112 -0.26 -4.77 -1.67
N MET A 113 -1.07 -3.74 -1.82
CA MET A 113 -1.73 -3.07 -0.71
C MET A 113 -3.17 -2.68 -1.06
N GLY A 114 -4.08 -2.79 -0.07
CA GLY A 114 -5.43 -2.27 -0.21
C GLY A 114 -5.46 -0.75 -0.26
N ALA A 115 -6.28 -0.18 -1.12
CA ALA A 115 -6.48 1.27 -1.21
C ALA A 115 -7.09 1.84 0.07
N LEU A 116 -8.00 1.13 0.70
CA LEU A 116 -8.75 1.56 1.87
C LEU A 116 -8.61 0.57 3.03
N GLY A 117 -8.56 1.07 4.25
CA GLY A 117 -8.62 0.29 5.49
C GLY A 117 -9.98 0.37 6.17
N LEU A 118 -10.11 -0.27 7.34
CA LEU A 118 -11.35 -0.32 8.14
C LEU A 118 -11.91 1.05 8.56
N GLY A 119 -11.04 2.06 8.69
CA GLY A 119 -11.43 3.43 9.05
C GLY A 119 -11.61 4.36 7.84
N ALA A 120 -11.83 3.81 6.65
CA ALA A 120 -11.99 4.62 5.45
C ALA A 120 -13.24 5.50 5.50
N ILE A 121 -13.09 6.77 5.13
CA ILE A 121 -14.22 7.68 4.94
C ILE A 121 -14.95 7.25 3.67
N LYS A 122 -16.29 7.21 3.73
CA LYS A 122 -17.14 6.97 2.56
C LYS A 122 -16.74 7.95 1.45
N ASP A 123 -16.57 7.45 0.24
CA ASP A 123 -16.12 8.20 -0.94
C ASP A 123 -14.61 8.53 -1.03
N SER A 124 -13.79 8.04 -0.10
CA SER A 124 -12.33 8.15 -0.25
C SER A 124 -11.81 7.20 -1.32
N LEU A 125 -11.00 7.70 -2.26
CA LEU A 125 -10.39 6.88 -3.31
C LEU A 125 -9.16 6.11 -2.81
N ILE A 126 -8.43 6.70 -1.86
CA ILE A 126 -7.21 6.14 -1.26
C ILE A 126 -7.18 6.51 0.22
N GLY A 127 -6.91 5.55 1.08
CA GLY A 127 -6.77 5.74 2.52
C GLY A 127 -5.43 6.38 2.90
N SER A 128 -5.40 7.04 4.05
CA SER A 128 -4.24 7.79 4.53
C SER A 128 -2.96 6.95 4.72
N VAL A 129 -3.09 5.66 5.03
CA VAL A 129 -1.94 4.76 5.16
C VAL A 129 -1.39 4.42 3.78
N ALA A 130 -2.26 3.99 2.85
CA ALA A 130 -1.88 3.67 1.48
C ALA A 130 -1.21 4.86 0.79
N GLU A 131 -1.80 6.06 0.87
CA GLU A 131 -1.22 7.28 0.31
C GLU A 131 0.18 7.57 0.85
N ARG A 132 0.38 7.46 2.16
CA ARG A 132 1.69 7.73 2.79
C ARG A 132 2.73 6.70 2.41
N VAL A 133 2.34 5.43 2.28
CA VAL A 133 3.25 4.35 1.86
C VAL A 133 3.64 4.54 0.40
N ILE A 134 2.68 4.77 -0.51
CA ILE A 134 2.95 5.03 -1.94
C ILE A 134 3.96 6.17 -2.12
N ARG A 135 3.75 7.30 -1.46
CA ARG A 135 4.63 8.48 -1.59
C ARG A 135 6.05 8.28 -1.05
N ARG A 136 6.30 7.23 -0.26
CA ARG A 136 7.59 6.98 0.42
C ARG A 136 8.23 5.66 0.06
N SER A 137 7.52 4.81 -0.67
CA SER A 137 8.04 3.56 -1.20
C SER A 137 9.03 3.83 -2.34
N ASN A 138 10.05 3.00 -2.41
CA ASN A 138 10.99 2.91 -3.53
C ASN A 138 10.81 1.62 -4.35
N LYS A 139 9.69 0.93 -4.14
CA LYS A 139 9.34 -0.32 -4.81
C LYS A 139 8.09 -0.13 -5.65
N ASP A 140 7.92 -0.95 -6.65
CA ASP A 140 6.69 -1.00 -7.41
C ASP A 140 5.52 -1.39 -6.52
N MET A 141 4.37 -0.73 -6.72
CA MET A 141 3.20 -0.90 -5.86
C MET A 141 1.94 -1.17 -6.66
N LEU A 142 1.22 -2.19 -6.26
CA LEU A 142 -0.10 -2.52 -6.76
C LEU A 142 -1.16 -2.17 -5.72
N ILE A 143 -1.98 -1.16 -6.00
CA ILE A 143 -3.04 -0.69 -5.11
C ILE A 143 -4.37 -1.31 -5.50
N VAL A 144 -4.87 -2.16 -4.62
CA VAL A 144 -6.11 -2.91 -4.84
C VAL A 144 -7.29 -2.13 -4.28
N LYS A 145 -8.17 -1.69 -5.18
CA LYS A 145 -9.45 -1.09 -4.81
C LYS A 145 -10.50 -2.20 -4.74
N HIS A 146 -11.05 -2.40 -3.55
CA HIS A 146 -12.19 -3.28 -3.39
C HIS A 146 -13.46 -2.44 -3.49
N CYS A 147 -14.28 -2.71 -4.49
CA CYS A 147 -15.58 -2.10 -4.64
C CYS A 147 -16.65 -3.18 -4.45
N PRO A 148 -17.28 -3.27 -3.26
CA PRO A 148 -18.27 -4.31 -2.98
C PRO A 148 -19.47 -4.28 -3.94
N GLU A 149 -19.81 -3.10 -4.45
CA GLU A 149 -20.95 -2.87 -5.34
C GLU A 149 -20.71 -3.40 -6.76
N ILE A 150 -19.47 -3.75 -7.12
CA ILE A 150 -19.10 -4.21 -8.47
C ILE A 150 -18.79 -5.71 -8.47
N HIS A 151 -18.96 -6.42 -7.35
CA HIS A 151 -18.45 -7.80 -7.21
C HIS A 151 -19.20 -8.84 -8.04
N ASP A 152 -20.48 -8.65 -8.30
CA ASP A 152 -21.29 -9.68 -8.97
C ASP A 152 -21.29 -9.60 -10.51
N ASP A 153 -20.87 -8.44 -11.08
CA ASP A 153 -20.93 -8.19 -12.52
C ASP A 153 -19.57 -7.95 -13.19
N ARG A 154 -18.44 -8.11 -12.50
CA ARG A 154 -17.14 -7.97 -13.17
C ARG A 154 -16.95 -9.09 -14.17
N PRO A 155 -16.83 -8.79 -15.47
CA PRO A 155 -16.45 -9.82 -16.40
C PRO A 155 -15.11 -10.43 -15.95
N SER A 156 -15.03 -11.76 -15.93
CA SER A 156 -13.77 -12.49 -15.67
C SER A 156 -12.65 -12.09 -16.64
N SER A 157 -12.92 -11.23 -17.60
CA SER A 157 -12.10 -10.76 -18.71
C SER A 157 -11.82 -9.25 -18.68
N GLY A 158 -11.47 -8.69 -17.52
CA GLY A 158 -11.00 -7.28 -17.47
C GLY A 158 -9.74 -7.06 -18.30
N LYS A 159 -9.55 -5.85 -18.86
CA LYS A 159 -8.32 -5.47 -19.57
C LYS A 159 -7.35 -4.72 -18.65
N ILE A 160 -6.09 -4.76 -19.01
CA ILE A 160 -5.06 -3.92 -18.41
C ILE A 160 -4.98 -2.65 -19.24
N VAL A 161 -5.03 -1.50 -18.59
CA VAL A 161 -4.93 -0.20 -19.24
C VAL A 161 -3.66 0.49 -18.76
N VAL A 162 -2.85 0.95 -19.69
CA VAL A 162 -1.63 1.70 -19.40
C VAL A 162 -1.75 3.11 -19.94
N ALA A 163 -1.59 4.10 -19.10
CA ALA A 163 -1.53 5.50 -19.48
C ALA A 163 -0.08 5.88 -19.80
N VAL A 164 0.16 6.48 -20.96
CA VAL A 164 1.49 6.95 -21.39
C VAL A 164 1.47 8.43 -21.73
N ASP A 165 2.49 9.16 -21.29
CA ASP A 165 2.70 10.58 -21.53
C ASP A 165 4.00 10.88 -22.28
N GLY A 166 4.71 9.83 -22.74
CA GLY A 166 6.00 9.95 -23.43
C GLY A 166 7.23 10.02 -22.50
N SER A 167 7.04 10.02 -21.17
CA SER A 167 8.14 9.98 -20.22
C SER A 167 8.78 8.58 -20.12
N GLY A 168 10.04 8.50 -19.69
CA GLY A 168 10.70 7.22 -19.42
C GLY A 168 9.96 6.37 -18.39
N HIS A 169 9.34 7.01 -17.39
CA HIS A 169 8.54 6.31 -16.38
C HIS A 169 7.27 5.70 -16.96
N SER A 170 6.58 6.40 -17.87
CA SER A 170 5.38 5.86 -18.52
C SER A 170 5.70 4.69 -19.46
N PHE A 171 6.87 4.71 -20.11
CA PHE A 171 7.36 3.56 -20.88
C PHE A 171 7.73 2.39 -19.97
N GLY A 172 8.34 2.63 -18.80
CA GLY A 172 8.55 1.60 -17.78
C GLY A 172 7.23 0.98 -17.35
N GLY A 173 6.21 1.79 -17.07
CA GLY A 173 4.86 1.33 -16.78
C GLY A 173 4.24 0.50 -17.91
N LEU A 174 4.50 0.87 -19.17
CA LEU A 174 4.05 0.09 -20.33
C LEU A 174 4.70 -1.30 -20.38
N MET A 175 5.99 -1.40 -20.12
CA MET A 175 6.69 -2.70 -20.07
C MET A 175 6.12 -3.61 -18.98
N THR A 176 5.94 -3.08 -17.78
CA THR A 176 5.27 -3.79 -16.66
C THR A 176 3.84 -4.21 -17.04
N GLY A 177 3.07 -3.32 -17.68
CA GLY A 177 1.72 -3.61 -18.16
C GLY A 177 1.67 -4.75 -19.16
N ILE A 178 2.64 -4.83 -20.08
CA ILE A 178 2.78 -5.93 -21.06
C ILE A 178 3.06 -7.25 -20.36
N GLU A 179 3.96 -7.28 -19.38
CA GLU A 179 4.29 -8.48 -18.62
C GLU A 179 3.08 -8.96 -17.80
N MET A 180 2.39 -8.04 -17.14
CA MET A 180 1.15 -8.35 -16.41
C MET A 180 0.06 -8.90 -17.34
N ALA A 181 -0.12 -8.29 -18.52
CA ALA A 181 -1.12 -8.72 -19.49
C ALA A 181 -0.85 -10.15 -19.97
N LYS A 182 0.41 -10.49 -20.24
CA LYS A 182 0.83 -11.85 -20.59
C LYS A 182 0.60 -12.83 -19.44
N LYS A 183 1.05 -12.49 -18.23
CA LYS A 183 0.95 -13.34 -17.04
C LYS A 183 -0.50 -13.64 -16.65
N LEU A 184 -1.37 -12.62 -16.70
CA LEU A 184 -2.78 -12.74 -16.35
C LEU A 184 -3.67 -13.14 -17.53
N ASN A 185 -3.11 -13.35 -18.72
CA ASN A 185 -3.83 -13.61 -19.96
C ASN A 185 -4.98 -12.60 -20.19
N ARG A 186 -4.65 -11.29 -20.11
CA ARG A 186 -5.59 -10.18 -20.24
C ARG A 186 -5.26 -9.31 -21.44
N PRO A 187 -6.25 -8.74 -22.12
CA PRO A 187 -6.02 -7.74 -23.16
C PRO A 187 -5.33 -6.49 -22.57
N LEU A 188 -4.42 -5.90 -23.35
CA LEU A 188 -3.75 -4.65 -23.01
C LEU A 188 -4.32 -3.51 -23.87
N GLU A 189 -4.62 -2.39 -23.25
CA GLU A 189 -5.02 -1.15 -23.89
C GLU A 189 -4.06 -0.04 -23.45
N VAL A 190 -3.55 0.73 -24.41
CA VAL A 190 -2.67 1.87 -24.13
C VAL A 190 -3.44 3.14 -24.42
N ILE A 191 -3.44 4.07 -23.47
CA ILE A 191 -4.08 5.38 -23.62
C ILE A 191 -3.04 6.49 -23.46
N SER A 192 -3.18 7.53 -24.26
CA SER A 192 -2.40 8.76 -24.11
C SER A 192 -3.33 9.95 -24.18
N THR A 193 -3.06 10.94 -23.34
CA THR A 193 -3.78 12.22 -23.36
C THR A 193 -2.82 13.31 -23.79
N PHE A 194 -3.29 14.25 -24.58
CA PHE A 194 -2.55 15.44 -24.94
C PHE A 194 -3.34 16.70 -24.56
N ASP A 195 -2.61 17.72 -24.12
CA ASP A 195 -3.18 19.03 -23.86
C ASP A 195 -2.96 19.93 -25.08
N PRO A 196 -4.01 20.24 -25.84
CA PRO A 196 -3.89 21.10 -27.02
C PRO A 196 -3.44 22.51 -26.66
N TYR A 197 -3.75 23.02 -25.46
CA TYR A 197 -3.31 24.34 -25.01
C TYR A 197 -1.81 24.40 -24.73
N PHE A 198 -1.25 23.35 -24.16
CA PHE A 198 0.19 23.24 -23.94
C PHE A 198 0.96 23.24 -25.25
N HIS A 199 0.52 22.45 -26.24
CA HIS A 199 1.11 22.43 -27.58
C HIS A 199 0.98 23.79 -28.27
N TYR A 200 -0.18 24.42 -28.17
CA TYR A 200 -0.40 25.77 -28.72
C TYR A 200 0.52 26.82 -28.10
N ALA A 201 0.72 26.80 -26.80
CA ALA A 201 1.64 27.71 -26.11
C ALA A 201 3.12 27.46 -26.50
N MET A 202 3.51 26.20 -26.67
CA MET A 202 4.86 25.86 -27.16
C MET A 202 5.07 26.30 -28.62
N PHE A 203 4.11 26.06 -29.50
CA PHE A 203 4.18 26.50 -30.88
C PHE A 203 4.24 28.02 -31.01
N ASN A 204 3.46 28.75 -30.22
CA ASN A 204 3.49 30.21 -30.22
C ASN A 204 4.82 30.79 -29.72
N SER A 205 5.44 30.16 -28.74
CA SER A 205 6.76 30.59 -28.27
C SER A 205 7.86 30.27 -29.29
N LEU A 206 7.78 29.15 -30.00
CA LEU A 206 8.71 28.79 -31.06
C LEU A 206 8.56 29.70 -32.27
N THR A 207 7.32 30.02 -32.71
CA THR A 207 7.09 30.97 -33.82
C THR A 207 7.58 32.35 -33.48
N GLY A 208 7.46 32.79 -32.21
CA GLY A 208 8.00 34.07 -31.73
C GLY A 208 9.54 34.13 -31.75
N VAL A 209 10.23 33.01 -31.52
CA VAL A 209 11.68 32.91 -31.58
C VAL A 209 12.12 32.89 -33.08
N LEU A 210 11.48 32.07 -33.91
CA LEU A 210 11.80 31.97 -35.33
C LEU A 210 11.54 33.28 -36.09
N SER A 211 10.47 34.02 -35.73
CA SER A 211 10.21 35.34 -36.34
C SER A 211 11.23 36.41 -35.94
N ARG A 212 11.85 36.33 -34.76
CA ARG A 212 12.94 37.22 -34.33
C ARG A 212 14.25 36.93 -35.02
N GLU A 213 14.51 35.67 -35.31
CA GLU A 213 15.72 35.26 -36.09
C GLU A 213 15.58 35.64 -37.55
N ALA A 214 14.42 35.45 -38.15
CA ALA A 214 14.14 35.83 -39.56
C ALA A 214 14.15 37.36 -39.76
N SER A 215 14.00 38.17 -38.76
CA SER A 215 14.10 39.65 -38.84
C SER A 215 15.51 40.16 -38.71
N LYS A 216 16.54 39.29 -38.53
CA LYS A 216 17.96 39.64 -38.42
C LYS A 216 18.77 39.34 -39.70
N VAL A 217 18.11 38.86 -40.74
CA VAL A 217 18.65 38.67 -42.09
C VAL A 217 18.16 39.76 -43.02
#